data_5a2878194c0130cd066c7ab67e47b827
#
_entry.id   5a2878194c0130cd066c7ab67e47b827
#
_cell.length_a   1.000
_cell.length_b   1.000
_cell.length_c   1.000
_cell.angle_alpha   90.00
_cell.angle_beta   90.00
_cell.angle_gamma   90.00
#
_symmetry.space_group_name_H-M   'P 1'
#
loop_
_entity.id
_entity.type
_entity.pdbx_description
1 polymer ?
#
loop_
_entity_poly.entity_id
_entity_poly.type
_entity_poly.pdbx_seq_one_letter_code
_entity_poly.pdbx_strand_id
1 'polypeptide(L)'
;MLLAVGRAYTPTIWDSFWLKCNLCNVPTQVCSGDPLVAVAKAECIPLLPVEELARRTRRQNSSFPDIWDLLDKVMDPEIPVISLYELGVLQDISRDGVTVKLVLTPTYIGCPALGIMEEDARAALTAGGYDQVMVETRLAPAWTTAWLTPEARRKMSAYGVASPEAGSIACPQCGSTNTETISEFGSTACKALFKCLACHEPFDVFKAL
;
A
#
# COMPACT_ATOMS: atom_id res chain seq x y z
N MET A 1 -12.27 72.59 7.63
CA MET A 1 -12.55 72.20 9.01
C MET A 1 -13.67 71.17 8.93
N LEU A 2 -13.31 69.92 8.91
CA LEU A 2 -14.18 68.79 9.17
C LEU A 2 -13.31 67.51 9.22
N LEU A 3 -13.28 66.95 10.39
CA LEU A 3 -12.54 65.74 10.76
C LEU A 3 -13.21 64.50 10.16
N ALA A 4 -12.47 63.68 9.43
CA ALA A 4 -12.87 62.36 9.01
C ALA A 4 -12.41 61.33 10.09
N VAL A 5 -13.38 60.70 10.73
CA VAL A 5 -13.19 59.65 11.70
C VAL A 5 -12.95 58.33 10.97
N GLY A 6 -11.71 57.82 11.01
CA GLY A 6 -11.36 56.50 10.54
C GLY A 6 -11.94 55.42 11.44
N ARG A 7 -12.77 54.54 10.87
CA ARG A 7 -13.12 53.26 11.54
C ARG A 7 -11.99 52.26 11.36
N ALA A 8 -11.40 51.90 12.48
CA ALA A 8 -10.49 50.77 12.56
C ALA A 8 -11.26 49.48 12.25
N TYR A 9 -10.83 48.76 11.25
CA TYR A 9 -11.28 47.39 10.95
C TYR A 9 -10.50 46.44 11.85
N THR A 10 -11.18 45.86 12.78
CA THR A 10 -10.64 44.73 13.59
C THR A 10 -10.93 43.44 12.83
N PRO A 11 -9.95 42.69 12.35
CA PRO A 11 -10.22 41.35 11.80
C PRO A 11 -10.56 40.43 12.94
N THR A 12 -11.75 39.86 12.94
CA THR A 12 -12.16 38.76 13.77
C THR A 12 -11.41 37.51 13.35
N ILE A 13 -10.65 36.97 14.29
CA ILE A 13 -9.81 35.75 14.19
C ILE A 13 -10.73 34.52 14.21
N TRP A 14 -11.48 34.27 13.16
CA TRP A 14 -12.18 32.96 12.98
C TRP A 14 -12.67 32.79 11.53
N ASP A 15 -11.78 32.91 10.56
CA ASP A 15 -12.01 32.30 9.26
C ASP A 15 -10.99 31.17 9.08
N SER A 16 -11.47 29.96 9.37
CA SER A 16 -10.74 28.72 9.24
C SER A 16 -10.41 28.46 7.78
N PHE A 17 -9.21 28.82 7.36
CA PHE A 17 -8.67 28.37 6.09
C PHE A 17 -8.36 26.86 6.17
N TRP A 18 -9.27 26.06 5.68
CA TRP A 18 -9.02 24.67 5.37
C TRP A 18 -8.15 24.59 4.10
N LEU A 19 -6.85 24.70 4.25
CA LEU A 19 -5.92 24.32 3.20
C LEU A 19 -5.86 22.79 3.16
N LYS A 20 -6.60 22.19 2.23
CA LYS A 20 -6.42 20.78 1.87
C LYS A 20 -5.08 20.65 1.14
N CYS A 21 -4.16 19.91 1.71
CA CYS A 21 -3.00 19.42 0.98
C CYS A 21 -3.50 18.44 -0.08
N ASN A 22 -3.45 18.83 -1.36
CA ASN A 22 -3.95 18.04 -2.49
C ASN A 22 -3.21 16.71 -2.73
N LEU A 23 -2.20 16.40 -1.92
CA LEU A 23 -1.37 15.18 -2.05
C LEU A 23 -1.62 14.15 -0.95
N CYS A 24 -2.22 14.51 0.18
CA CYS A 24 -2.26 13.60 1.34
C CYS A 24 -3.65 13.32 1.90
N ASN A 25 -4.69 14.06 1.52
CA ASN A 25 -6.08 13.93 2.03
C ASN A 25 -6.22 13.74 3.58
N VAL A 26 -5.24 14.22 4.34
CA VAL A 26 -5.20 14.15 5.80
C VAL A 26 -5.52 15.53 6.37
N PRO A 27 -6.42 15.67 7.37
CA PRO A 27 -6.67 16.95 8.02
C PRO A 27 -5.41 17.41 8.75
N THR A 28 -4.88 18.58 8.36
CA THR A 28 -3.72 19.21 9.00
C THR A 28 -4.13 19.78 10.35
N GLN A 29 -3.97 19.00 11.38
CA GLN A 29 -4.05 19.47 12.76
C GLN A 29 -2.66 19.42 13.40
N VAL A 30 -1.71 20.18 12.97
CA VAL A 30 -0.55 20.71 13.68
C VAL A 30 0.33 21.46 12.67
N CYS A 31 0.01 22.71 12.43
CA CYS A 31 0.99 23.69 11.97
C CYS A 31 0.79 24.93 12.81
N SER A 32 1.38 24.95 14.00
CA SER A 32 1.60 26.20 14.74
C SER A 32 2.76 26.92 14.06
N GLY A 33 2.44 27.93 13.26
CA GLY A 33 3.42 28.66 12.48
C GLY A 33 4.02 29.85 13.22
N ASP A 34 5.33 29.88 13.28
CA ASP A 34 6.11 31.13 13.41
C ASP A 34 6.50 31.62 12.02
N PRO A 35 6.27 32.90 11.66
CA PRO A 35 6.36 33.38 10.28
C PRO A 35 7.80 33.70 9.79
N LEU A 36 8.86 33.24 10.43
CA LEU A 36 10.25 33.60 10.10
C LEU A 36 11.17 32.43 9.76
N VAL A 37 10.65 31.21 9.62
CA VAL A 37 11.44 30.09 9.09
C VAL A 37 10.95 29.81 7.69
N ALA A 38 11.80 30.02 6.69
CA ALA A 38 11.58 29.50 5.35
C ALA A 38 11.42 27.99 5.44
N VAL A 39 10.19 27.53 5.51
CA VAL A 39 9.83 26.11 5.58
C VAL A 39 10.22 25.52 4.23
N ALA A 40 11.39 24.85 4.19
CA ALA A 40 11.65 23.84 3.19
C ALA A 40 10.37 22.97 3.11
N LYS A 41 9.86 22.74 1.90
CA LYS A 41 8.66 21.93 1.64
C LYS A 41 8.62 20.80 2.64
N ALA A 42 7.68 20.85 3.61
CA ALA A 42 7.41 19.74 4.49
C ALA A 42 6.84 18.62 3.61
N GLU A 43 7.69 17.72 3.20
CA GLU A 43 7.25 16.48 2.57
C GLU A 43 6.42 15.76 3.64
N CYS A 44 5.13 15.60 3.37
CA CYS A 44 4.28 14.73 4.18
C CYS A 44 4.88 13.33 4.10
N ILE A 45 5.62 12.94 5.13
CA ILE A 45 6.10 11.56 5.29
C ILE A 45 4.88 10.76 5.74
N PRO A 46 4.33 9.88 4.92
CA PRO A 46 3.26 9.00 5.35
C PRO A 46 3.79 8.14 6.50
N LEU A 47 3.04 8.06 7.60
CA LEU A 47 3.35 7.16 8.70
C LEU A 47 3.15 5.73 8.20
N LEU A 48 4.23 5.12 7.73
CA LEU A 48 4.25 3.71 7.34
C LEU A 48 4.38 2.86 8.60
N PRO A 49 3.76 1.67 8.62
CA PRO A 49 4.07 0.67 9.64
C PRO A 49 5.57 0.40 9.70
N VAL A 50 6.08 0.14 10.91
CA VAL A 50 7.53 -0.03 11.14
C VAL A 50 8.11 -1.13 10.25
N GLU A 51 7.37 -2.23 10.08
CA GLU A 51 7.78 -3.37 9.26
C GLU A 51 7.83 -3.00 7.77
N GLU A 52 6.87 -2.23 7.29
CA GLU A 52 6.85 -1.76 5.90
C GLU A 52 8.00 -0.78 5.64
N LEU A 53 8.25 0.14 6.56
CA LEU A 53 9.39 1.03 6.47
C LEU A 53 10.72 0.23 6.45
N ALA A 54 10.84 -0.77 7.34
CA ALA A 54 12.01 -1.64 7.38
C ALA A 54 12.20 -2.42 6.06
N ARG A 55 11.12 -2.94 5.47
CA ARG A 55 11.13 -3.64 4.18
C ARG A 55 11.60 -2.73 3.04
N ARG A 56 11.06 -1.51 2.97
CA ARG A 56 11.48 -0.51 1.98
C ARG A 56 12.94 -0.11 2.16
N THR A 57 13.36 0.09 3.40
CA THR A 57 14.75 0.44 3.71
C THR A 57 15.71 -0.70 3.33
N ARG A 58 15.35 -1.97 3.59
CA ARG A 58 16.16 -3.12 3.14
C ARG A 58 16.31 -3.13 1.62
N ARG A 59 15.22 -2.90 0.87
CA ARG A 59 15.29 -2.82 -0.59
C ARG A 59 16.17 -1.66 -1.07
N GLN A 60 15.97 -0.47 -0.52
CA GLN A 60 16.75 0.73 -0.92
C GLN A 60 18.24 0.58 -0.64
N ASN A 61 18.60 -0.06 0.47
CA ASN A 61 20.00 -0.28 0.87
C ASN A 61 20.57 -1.62 0.38
N SER A 62 19.82 -2.34 -0.44
CA SER A 62 20.24 -3.64 -0.95
C SER A 62 21.44 -3.48 -1.91
N SER A 63 22.41 -4.37 -1.76
CA SER A 63 23.52 -4.49 -2.71
C SER A 63 23.17 -5.25 -3.99
N PHE A 64 21.88 -5.64 -4.14
CA PHE A 64 21.39 -6.50 -5.23
C PHE A 64 20.17 -5.89 -5.93
N PRO A 65 20.28 -4.66 -6.50
CA PRO A 65 19.15 -4.00 -7.14
C PRO A 65 18.63 -4.80 -8.35
N ASP A 66 19.49 -5.46 -9.08
CA ASP A 66 19.19 -6.31 -10.22
C ASP A 66 18.31 -7.52 -9.86
N ILE A 67 18.51 -8.10 -8.67
CA ILE A 67 17.65 -9.19 -8.16
C ILE A 67 16.26 -8.66 -7.83
N TRP A 68 16.16 -7.47 -7.23
CA TRP A 68 14.87 -6.83 -6.97
C TRP A 68 14.12 -6.53 -8.27
N ASP A 69 14.81 -6.05 -9.32
CA ASP A 69 14.22 -5.73 -10.62
C ASP A 69 13.72 -6.99 -11.36
N LEU A 70 14.36 -8.13 -11.17
CA LEU A 70 13.87 -9.42 -11.67
C LEU A 70 12.59 -9.85 -10.95
N LEU A 71 12.58 -9.74 -9.63
CA LEU A 71 11.45 -10.16 -8.79
C LEU A 71 10.26 -9.19 -8.84
N ASP A 72 10.44 -7.94 -9.24
CA ASP A 72 9.33 -7.01 -9.51
C ASP A 72 8.42 -7.48 -10.64
N LYS A 73 8.91 -8.36 -11.50
CA LYS A 73 8.16 -8.96 -12.63
C LYS A 73 7.37 -10.20 -12.22
N VAL A 74 7.60 -10.71 -11.01
CA VAL A 74 6.88 -11.87 -10.48
C VAL A 74 5.58 -11.39 -9.87
N MET A 75 4.49 -11.68 -10.55
CA MET A 75 3.15 -11.23 -10.17
C MET A 75 2.47 -12.23 -9.25
N ASP A 76 1.53 -11.74 -8.45
CA ASP A 76 0.65 -12.60 -7.69
C ASP A 76 -0.26 -13.40 -8.64
N PRO A 77 -0.36 -14.75 -8.52
CA PRO A 77 -1.15 -15.55 -9.45
C PRO A 77 -2.66 -15.33 -9.33
N GLU A 78 -3.14 -14.79 -8.20
CA GLU A 78 -4.56 -14.50 -7.97
C GLU A 78 -4.94 -13.06 -8.31
N ILE A 79 -3.96 -12.14 -8.31
CA ILE A 79 -4.13 -10.72 -8.65
C ILE A 79 -2.98 -10.32 -9.59
N PRO A 80 -3.01 -10.72 -10.88
CA PRO A 80 -1.87 -10.66 -11.80
C PRO A 80 -1.51 -9.23 -12.26
N VAL A 81 -1.93 -8.23 -11.52
CA VAL A 81 -1.61 -6.81 -11.75
C VAL A 81 -0.68 -6.25 -10.68
N ILE A 82 -0.38 -7.01 -9.63
CA ILE A 82 0.52 -6.60 -8.56
C ILE A 82 1.66 -7.61 -8.40
N SER A 83 2.86 -7.13 -8.11
CA SER A 83 4.00 -8.01 -7.85
C SER A 83 3.99 -8.54 -6.41
N LEU A 84 4.76 -9.61 -6.18
CA LEU A 84 4.94 -10.16 -4.81
C LEU A 84 5.51 -9.12 -3.84
N TYR A 85 6.35 -8.21 -4.34
CA TYR A 85 6.84 -7.08 -3.53
C TYR A 85 5.75 -6.06 -3.22
N GLU A 86 4.96 -5.65 -4.22
CA GLU A 86 3.86 -4.71 -4.06
C GLU A 86 2.78 -5.25 -3.11
N LEU A 87 2.49 -6.55 -3.20
CA LEU A 87 1.59 -7.26 -2.30
C LEU A 87 2.13 -7.33 -0.86
N GLY A 88 3.43 -7.21 -0.68
CA GLY A 88 4.06 -7.36 0.65
C GLY A 88 4.36 -8.81 1.02
N VAL A 89 4.31 -9.74 0.07
CA VAL A 89 4.71 -11.14 0.26
C VAL A 89 6.22 -11.29 0.23
N LEU A 90 6.91 -10.65 -0.72
CA LEU A 90 8.37 -10.62 -0.77
C LEU A 90 8.92 -9.67 0.30
N GLN A 91 9.58 -10.23 1.31
CA GLN A 91 10.05 -9.51 2.49
C GLN A 91 11.52 -9.11 2.41
N ASP A 92 12.36 -10.01 1.94
CA ASP A 92 13.80 -9.80 1.98
C ASP A 92 14.52 -10.61 0.91
N ILE A 93 15.70 -10.11 0.52
CA ILE A 93 16.64 -10.77 -0.38
C ILE A 93 18.01 -10.69 0.26
N SER A 94 18.68 -11.82 0.35
CA SER A 94 20.08 -11.89 0.76
C SER A 94 20.85 -12.83 -0.16
N ARG A 95 22.18 -12.75 -0.11
CA ARG A 95 23.06 -13.60 -0.91
C ARG A 95 24.18 -14.15 -0.03
N ASP A 96 24.41 -15.44 -0.15
CA ASP A 96 25.53 -16.15 0.46
C ASP A 96 26.33 -16.86 -0.63
N GLY A 97 27.48 -16.31 -0.97
CA GLY A 97 28.28 -16.77 -2.10
C GLY A 97 27.50 -16.68 -3.42
N VAL A 98 27.18 -17.86 -3.98
CA VAL A 98 26.40 -17.99 -5.23
C VAL A 98 24.90 -18.18 -5.01
N THR A 99 24.48 -18.44 -3.76
CA THR A 99 23.10 -18.74 -3.40
C THR A 99 22.33 -17.44 -3.10
N VAL A 100 21.25 -17.21 -3.83
CA VAL A 100 20.27 -16.15 -3.53
C VAL A 100 19.21 -16.71 -2.60
N LYS A 101 19.01 -16.04 -1.46
CA LYS A 101 17.99 -16.39 -0.49
C LYS A 101 16.87 -15.38 -0.51
N LEU A 102 15.64 -15.84 -0.73
CA LEU A 102 14.41 -15.06 -0.67
C LEU A 102 13.64 -15.39 0.61
N VAL A 103 13.01 -14.36 1.18
CA VAL A 103 12.07 -14.53 2.31
C VAL A 103 10.69 -14.11 1.84
N LEU A 104 9.76 -15.06 1.86
CA LEU A 104 8.35 -14.83 1.55
C LEU A 104 7.49 -14.95 2.82
N THR A 105 6.52 -14.06 2.97
CA THR A 105 5.50 -14.13 4.01
C THR A 105 4.13 -14.14 3.33
N PRO A 106 3.43 -15.29 3.31
CA PRO A 106 2.13 -15.40 2.67
C PRO A 106 1.08 -14.57 3.41
N THR A 107 0.02 -14.18 2.70
CA THR A 107 -1.08 -13.37 3.24
C THR A 107 -1.86 -14.11 4.34
N TYR A 108 -1.85 -15.43 4.31
CA TYR A 108 -2.41 -16.30 5.37
C TYR A 108 -1.73 -17.66 5.38
N ILE A 109 -1.85 -18.36 6.52
CA ILE A 109 -1.30 -19.71 6.68
C ILE A 109 -2.07 -20.68 5.77
N GLY A 110 -1.33 -21.43 4.92
CA GLY A 110 -1.94 -22.40 4.00
C GLY A 110 -2.41 -21.80 2.68
N CYS A 111 -1.84 -20.66 2.25
CA CYS A 111 -2.10 -20.08 0.93
C CYS A 111 -1.78 -21.10 -0.18
N PRO A 112 -2.76 -21.53 -1.00
CA PRO A 112 -2.51 -22.51 -2.05
C PRO A 112 -1.62 -21.94 -3.19
N ALA A 113 -1.57 -20.63 -3.35
CA ALA A 113 -0.75 -19.95 -4.36
C ALA A 113 0.73 -19.87 -3.97
N LEU A 114 1.10 -20.15 -2.71
CA LEU A 114 2.48 -19.98 -2.23
C LEU A 114 3.49 -20.79 -3.06
N GLY A 115 3.17 -22.06 -3.38
CA GLY A 115 4.05 -22.90 -4.20
C GLY A 115 4.29 -22.31 -5.58
N ILE A 116 3.27 -21.76 -6.22
CA ILE A 116 3.37 -21.08 -7.52
C ILE A 116 4.25 -19.83 -7.39
N MET A 117 4.04 -19.01 -6.35
CA MET A 117 4.88 -17.82 -6.10
C MET A 117 6.35 -18.17 -5.93
N GLU A 118 6.64 -19.28 -5.21
CA GLU A 118 8.01 -19.79 -5.02
C GLU A 118 8.63 -20.25 -6.34
N GLU A 119 7.88 -20.99 -7.17
CA GLU A 119 8.32 -21.48 -8.46
C GLU A 119 8.58 -20.34 -9.43
N ASP A 120 7.68 -19.38 -9.53
CA ASP A 120 7.80 -18.20 -10.40
C ASP A 120 8.99 -17.33 -9.99
N ALA A 121 9.19 -17.12 -8.69
CA ALA A 121 10.35 -16.38 -8.18
C ALA A 121 11.68 -17.10 -8.54
N ARG A 122 11.74 -18.44 -8.40
CA ARG A 122 12.91 -19.22 -8.83
C ARG A 122 13.14 -19.12 -10.32
N ALA A 123 12.09 -19.27 -11.12
CA ALA A 123 12.17 -19.19 -12.57
C ALA A 123 12.68 -17.83 -13.04
N ALA A 124 12.16 -16.74 -12.46
CA ALA A 124 12.60 -15.39 -12.78
C ALA A 124 14.08 -15.16 -12.47
N LEU A 125 14.57 -15.68 -11.33
CA LEU A 125 15.97 -15.58 -10.95
C LEU A 125 16.87 -16.45 -11.81
N THR A 126 16.46 -17.69 -12.12
CA THR A 126 17.22 -18.58 -13.00
C THR A 126 17.35 -17.98 -14.42
N ALA A 127 16.27 -17.38 -14.93
CA ALA A 127 16.32 -16.65 -16.21
C ALA A 127 17.27 -15.42 -16.15
N GLY A 128 17.46 -14.85 -14.96
CA GLY A 128 18.43 -13.78 -14.69
C GLY A 128 19.86 -14.26 -14.44
N GLY A 129 20.13 -15.57 -14.51
CA GLY A 129 21.48 -16.16 -14.32
C GLY A 129 21.78 -16.55 -12.86
N TYR A 130 20.78 -16.66 -12.00
CA TYR A 130 20.90 -17.10 -10.60
C TYR A 130 20.39 -18.53 -10.44
N ASP A 131 21.26 -19.53 -10.58
CA ASP A 131 20.87 -20.94 -10.57
C ASP A 131 20.63 -21.51 -9.16
N GLN A 132 21.25 -20.92 -8.14
CA GLN A 132 21.11 -21.37 -6.76
C GLN A 132 20.18 -20.42 -5.98
N VAL A 133 18.91 -20.83 -5.87
CA VAL A 133 17.88 -20.04 -5.21
C VAL A 133 17.30 -20.84 -4.05
N MET A 134 17.35 -20.26 -2.84
CA MET A 134 16.69 -20.75 -1.64
C MET A 134 15.50 -19.84 -1.31
N VAL A 135 14.33 -20.43 -1.14
CA VAL A 135 13.15 -19.69 -0.67
C VAL A 135 12.83 -20.13 0.74
N GLU A 136 12.75 -19.19 1.66
CA GLU A 136 12.34 -19.36 3.05
C GLU A 136 10.95 -18.75 3.22
N THR A 137 9.99 -19.56 3.66
CA THR A 137 8.67 -19.07 4.07
C THR A 137 8.70 -18.68 5.54
N ARG A 138 8.34 -17.43 5.84
CA ARG A 138 8.28 -16.90 7.20
C ARG A 138 6.86 -16.50 7.55
N LEU A 139 6.36 -17.00 8.69
CA LEU A 139 4.99 -16.74 9.16
C LEU A 139 4.93 -15.69 10.28
N ALA A 140 6.08 -15.23 10.77
CA ALA A 140 6.19 -14.23 11.81
C ALA A 140 7.20 -13.14 11.42
N PRO A 141 6.84 -11.84 11.50
CA PRO A 141 5.50 -11.35 11.84
C PRO A 141 4.46 -11.76 10.80
N ALA A 142 3.21 -11.88 11.20
CA ALA A 142 2.13 -12.21 10.28
C ALA A 142 1.95 -11.09 9.24
N TRP A 143 1.57 -11.46 8.02
CA TRP A 143 1.26 -10.50 6.97
C TRP A 143 0.08 -9.60 7.37
N THR A 144 0.12 -8.34 6.97
CA THR A 144 -0.97 -7.39 7.17
C THR A 144 -1.22 -6.57 5.91
N THR A 145 -2.45 -6.09 5.71
CA THR A 145 -2.81 -5.18 4.61
C THR A 145 -2.02 -3.85 4.65
N ALA A 146 -1.44 -3.49 5.78
CA ALA A 146 -0.56 -2.33 5.90
C ALA A 146 0.72 -2.48 5.07
N TRP A 147 1.09 -3.71 4.68
CA TRP A 147 2.26 -3.97 3.83
C TRP A 147 2.01 -3.79 2.34
N LEU A 148 0.74 -3.68 1.92
CA LEU A 148 0.40 -3.30 0.55
C LEU A 148 0.98 -1.93 0.22
N THR A 149 1.68 -1.84 -0.91
CA THR A 149 2.15 -0.54 -1.38
C THR A 149 0.96 0.33 -1.84
N PRO A 150 1.06 1.67 -1.81
CA PRO A 150 0.03 2.54 -2.39
C PRO A 150 -0.22 2.24 -3.86
N GLU A 151 0.82 1.82 -4.61
CA GLU A 151 0.70 1.40 -6.00
C GLU A 151 -0.13 0.13 -6.15
N ALA A 152 0.14 -0.88 -5.30
CA ALA A 152 -0.65 -2.11 -5.28
C ALA A 152 -2.14 -1.82 -5.07
N ARG A 153 -2.49 -0.96 -4.11
CA ARG A 153 -3.89 -0.57 -3.84
C ARG A 153 -4.57 0.04 -5.06
N ARG A 154 -3.87 0.95 -5.77
CA ARG A 154 -4.39 1.56 -6.99
C ARG A 154 -4.59 0.55 -8.11
N LYS A 155 -3.61 -0.35 -8.33
CA LYS A 155 -3.68 -1.42 -9.34
C LYS A 155 -4.80 -2.41 -9.03
N MET A 156 -4.95 -2.83 -7.77
CA MET A 156 -6.03 -3.71 -7.32
C MET A 156 -7.40 -3.09 -7.57
N SER A 157 -7.59 -1.83 -7.16
CA SER A 157 -8.84 -1.11 -7.38
C SER A 157 -9.18 -1.00 -8.87
N ALA A 158 -8.21 -0.67 -9.72
CA ALA A 158 -8.39 -0.64 -11.18
C ALA A 158 -8.70 -2.02 -11.78
N TYR A 159 -8.23 -3.09 -11.15
CA TYR A 159 -8.49 -4.48 -11.55
C TYR A 159 -9.87 -4.98 -11.05
N GLY A 160 -10.52 -4.23 -10.17
CA GLY A 160 -11.84 -4.59 -9.63
C GLY A 160 -11.80 -5.27 -8.24
N VAL A 161 -10.64 -5.28 -7.58
CA VAL A 161 -10.48 -5.77 -6.21
C VAL A 161 -10.32 -4.59 -5.27
N ALA A 162 -11.30 -4.37 -4.39
CA ALA A 162 -11.21 -3.31 -3.39
C ALA A 162 -10.23 -3.69 -2.27
N SER A 163 -9.54 -2.68 -1.75
CA SER A 163 -8.71 -2.80 -0.55
C SER A 163 -9.35 -1.95 0.55
N PRO A 164 -9.51 -2.46 1.80
CA PRO A 164 -10.06 -1.66 2.87
C PRO A 164 -9.11 -0.49 3.21
N GLU A 165 -9.63 0.72 3.12
CA GLU A 165 -8.94 1.94 3.53
C GLU A 165 -9.69 2.57 4.70
N ALA A 166 -8.98 2.82 5.81
CA ALA A 166 -9.51 3.56 6.96
C ALA A 166 -10.94 3.17 7.40
N GLY A 167 -11.29 1.88 7.31
CA GLY A 167 -12.58 1.35 7.78
C GLY A 167 -13.76 1.49 6.81
N SER A 168 -13.53 1.98 5.57
CA SER A 168 -14.57 2.00 4.53
C SER A 168 -14.13 1.20 3.31
N ILE A 169 -15.10 0.54 2.66
CA ILE A 169 -14.90 -0.22 1.43
C ILE A 169 -15.62 0.52 0.31
N ALA A 170 -14.84 1.06 -0.63
CA ALA A 170 -15.39 1.72 -1.81
C ALA A 170 -15.56 0.73 -2.97
N CYS A 171 -16.69 0.79 -3.65
CA CYS A 171 -16.92 0.04 -4.86
C CYS A 171 -15.91 0.44 -5.95
N PRO A 172 -15.15 -0.49 -6.55
CA PRO A 172 -14.17 -0.16 -7.58
C PRO A 172 -14.81 0.35 -8.88
N GLN A 173 -16.11 0.09 -9.10
CA GLN A 173 -16.81 0.53 -10.31
C GLN A 173 -17.36 1.98 -10.22
N CYS A 174 -17.98 2.34 -9.09
CA CYS A 174 -18.67 3.64 -8.96
C CYS A 174 -18.16 4.52 -7.82
N GLY A 175 -17.22 4.03 -7.00
CA GLY A 175 -16.64 4.76 -5.87
C GLY A 175 -17.58 4.89 -4.65
N SER A 176 -18.80 4.36 -4.70
CA SER A 176 -19.74 4.41 -3.57
C SER A 176 -19.25 3.56 -2.40
N THR A 177 -19.35 4.09 -1.19
CA THR A 177 -19.08 3.35 0.05
C THR A 177 -20.32 2.64 0.60
N ASN A 178 -21.48 2.79 -0.06
CA ASN A 178 -22.69 2.06 0.29
C ASN A 178 -22.60 0.62 -0.25
N THR A 179 -21.97 -0.24 0.53
CA THR A 179 -21.65 -1.62 0.17
C THR A 179 -22.08 -2.58 1.27
N GLU A 180 -22.39 -3.81 0.91
CA GLU A 180 -22.72 -4.88 1.86
C GLU A 180 -21.90 -6.14 1.58
N THR A 181 -21.60 -6.93 2.60
CA THR A 181 -20.94 -8.22 2.49
C THR A 181 -21.94 -9.28 2.01
N ILE A 182 -21.61 -9.96 0.92
CA ILE A 182 -22.37 -11.15 0.46
C ILE A 182 -21.79 -12.39 1.15
N SER A 183 -20.46 -12.51 1.20
CA SER A 183 -19.75 -13.65 1.76
C SER A 183 -18.39 -13.24 2.33
N GLU A 184 -18.04 -13.79 3.49
CA GLU A 184 -16.71 -13.65 4.10
C GLU A 184 -15.62 -14.36 3.28
N PHE A 185 -15.98 -15.22 2.33
CA PHE A 185 -15.07 -15.90 1.43
C PHE A 185 -15.44 -15.56 -0.01
N GLY A 186 -14.50 -14.94 -0.72
CA GLY A 186 -14.59 -14.62 -2.14
C GLY A 186 -14.05 -15.75 -3.02
N SER A 187 -13.43 -15.37 -4.14
CA SER A 187 -12.76 -16.30 -5.06
C SER A 187 -11.62 -17.06 -4.39
N THR A 188 -10.99 -16.46 -3.38
CA THR A 188 -9.91 -17.03 -2.57
C THR A 188 -10.10 -16.69 -1.09
N ALA A 189 -9.37 -17.37 -0.20
CA ALA A 189 -9.53 -17.16 1.24
C ALA A 189 -9.06 -15.77 1.72
N CYS A 190 -8.16 -15.10 0.99
CA CYS A 190 -7.71 -13.74 1.26
C CYS A 190 -8.70 -12.67 0.79
N LYS A 191 -9.77 -13.04 0.08
CA LYS A 191 -10.80 -12.14 -0.42
C LYS A 191 -12.16 -12.44 0.19
N ALA A 192 -13.01 -11.42 0.29
CA ALA A 192 -14.42 -11.49 0.63
C ALA A 192 -15.24 -10.99 -0.56
N LEU A 193 -16.47 -11.43 -0.70
CA LEU A 193 -17.37 -10.98 -1.75
C LEU A 193 -18.32 -9.93 -1.20
N PHE A 194 -18.38 -8.80 -1.86
CA PHE A 194 -19.23 -7.65 -1.54
C PHE A 194 -20.14 -7.31 -2.71
N LYS A 195 -21.18 -6.53 -2.41
CA LYS A 195 -22.08 -5.93 -3.40
C LYS A 195 -22.20 -4.44 -3.14
N CYS A 196 -22.14 -3.66 -4.20
CA CYS A 196 -22.45 -2.24 -4.15
C CYS A 196 -23.96 -2.03 -4.17
N LEU A 197 -24.51 -1.30 -3.19
CA LEU A 197 -25.94 -0.99 -3.15
C LEU A 197 -26.32 0.21 -4.05
N ALA A 198 -25.32 0.94 -4.57
CA ALA A 198 -25.55 2.06 -5.49
C ALA A 198 -25.61 1.63 -6.96
N CYS A 199 -24.66 0.80 -7.42
CA CYS A 199 -24.61 0.32 -8.81
C CYS A 199 -24.97 -1.16 -8.97
N HIS A 200 -25.18 -1.87 -7.87
CA HIS A 200 -25.54 -3.30 -7.78
C HIS A 200 -24.46 -4.28 -8.26
N GLU A 201 -23.25 -3.80 -8.53
CA GLU A 201 -22.12 -4.64 -8.95
C GLU A 201 -21.57 -5.46 -7.78
N PRO A 202 -21.40 -6.79 -7.92
CA PRO A 202 -20.62 -7.59 -7.00
C PRO A 202 -19.13 -7.39 -7.27
N PHE A 203 -18.29 -7.41 -6.21
CA PHE A 203 -16.84 -7.24 -6.33
C PHE A 203 -16.11 -7.92 -5.19
N ASP A 204 -14.85 -8.31 -5.47
CA ASP A 204 -13.97 -8.85 -4.45
C ASP A 204 -13.37 -7.74 -3.59
N VAL A 205 -13.25 -7.99 -2.30
CA VAL A 205 -12.55 -7.14 -1.32
C VAL A 205 -11.39 -7.93 -0.73
N PHE A 206 -10.19 -7.41 -0.82
CA PHE A 206 -9.06 -8.00 -0.14
C PHE A 206 -9.21 -7.80 1.37
N LYS A 207 -9.17 -8.90 2.15
CA LYS A 207 -9.44 -8.84 3.60
C LYS A 207 -8.42 -8.01 4.35
N ALA A 208 -8.88 -7.25 5.35
CA ALA A 208 -8.00 -6.66 6.35
C ALA A 208 -7.51 -7.77 7.29
N LEU A 209 -6.20 -8.05 7.27
CA LEU A 209 -5.54 -9.04 8.10
C LEU A 209 -4.51 -8.34 8.98
#